data_d1c83c7008e4058f69ea5efa84faba35
#
_entry.id   d1c83c7008e4058f69ea5efa84faba35
#
_cell.length_a   1.000
_cell.length_b   1.000
_cell.length_c   1.000
_cell.angle_alpha   90.00
_cell.angle_beta   90.00
_cell.angle_gamma   90.00
#
_symmetry.space_group_name_H-M   'P 1'
#
loop_
_entity.id
_entity.type
_entity.pdbx_description
1 polymer ?
#
loop_
_entity_poly.entity_id
_entity_poly.type
_entity_poly.pdbx_seq_one_letter_code
_entity_poly.pdbx_strand_id
1 'polypeptide(L)'
;MEKNQLIKNILAYACIVLVLLVLAYAFVPQVLTGKIVNQADGIGYRGMAQEANEWNASHPEDLTYWTGSQFGGMPTTSFNPSTKGDWTQKIYDIFLFGKRPASWLFICLLGGFLLMLSLGIDKFLAIGGAIAITFCSYNLQIIQVGHNTKMQALAFMPWVLAAV
;
A
#
# COMPACT_ATOMS: atom_id res chain seq x y z
N MET A 1 -31.78 10.82 24.34
CA MET A 1 -30.47 10.36 24.89
C MET A 1 -29.66 9.55 23.87
N GLU A 2 -30.24 8.63 23.12
CA GLU A 2 -29.52 7.78 22.14
C GLU A 2 -28.79 8.54 21.03
N LYS A 3 -29.44 9.55 20.42
CA LYS A 3 -28.83 10.33 19.32
C LYS A 3 -27.53 11.02 19.70
N ASN A 4 -27.46 11.58 20.91
CA ASN A 4 -26.25 12.25 21.39
C ASN A 4 -25.12 11.27 21.68
N GLN A 5 -25.45 10.06 22.15
CA GLN A 5 -24.46 9.01 22.36
C GLN A 5 -23.91 8.45 21.04
N LEU A 6 -24.78 8.27 20.06
CA LEU A 6 -24.37 7.87 18.71
C LEU A 6 -23.40 8.88 18.09
N ILE A 7 -23.71 10.17 18.16
CA ILE A 7 -22.84 11.24 17.65
C ILE A 7 -21.46 11.21 18.34
N LYS A 8 -21.44 11.06 19.67
CA LYS A 8 -20.16 10.97 20.42
C LYS A 8 -19.32 9.76 19.97
N ASN A 9 -19.96 8.62 19.75
CA ASN A 9 -19.25 7.43 19.27
C ASN A 9 -18.69 7.63 17.86
N ILE A 10 -19.48 8.18 16.93
CA ILE A 10 -19.03 8.50 15.57
C ILE A 10 -17.83 9.45 15.61
N LEU A 11 -17.91 10.52 16.41
CA LEU A 11 -16.81 11.47 16.56
C LEU A 11 -15.55 10.79 17.12
N ALA A 12 -15.70 9.92 18.12
CA ALA A 12 -14.56 9.19 18.68
C ALA A 12 -13.85 8.31 17.65
N TYR A 13 -14.61 7.54 16.84
CA TYR A 13 -14.02 6.73 15.79
C TYR A 13 -13.41 7.58 14.65
N ALA A 14 -14.06 8.68 14.27
CA ALA A 14 -13.51 9.62 13.30
C ALA A 14 -12.18 10.22 13.78
N CYS A 15 -12.09 10.60 15.05
CA CYS A 15 -10.83 11.06 15.64
C CYS A 15 -9.76 9.98 15.63
N ILE A 16 -10.10 8.72 15.93
CA ILE A 16 -9.14 7.61 15.86
C ILE A 16 -8.62 7.43 14.43
N VAL A 17 -9.51 7.40 13.43
CA VAL A 17 -9.12 7.28 12.02
C VAL A 17 -8.19 8.43 11.61
N LEU A 18 -8.48 9.65 12.03
CA LEU A 18 -7.63 10.81 11.77
C LEU A 18 -6.25 10.66 12.43
N VAL A 19 -6.19 10.18 13.68
CA VAL A 19 -4.92 9.92 14.38
C VAL A 19 -4.10 8.86 13.64
N LEU A 20 -4.72 7.77 13.20
CA LEU A 20 -4.04 6.72 12.42
C LEU A 20 -3.50 7.27 11.09
N LEU A 21 -4.28 8.12 10.41
CA LEU A 21 -3.84 8.80 9.19
C LEU A 21 -2.64 9.70 9.44
N VAL A 22 -2.73 10.55 10.46
CA VAL A 22 -1.63 11.46 10.86
C VAL A 22 -0.38 10.65 11.22
N LEU A 23 -0.52 9.56 11.96
CA LEU A 23 0.59 8.69 12.34
C LEU A 23 1.29 8.08 11.12
N ALA A 24 0.53 7.59 10.14
CA ALA A 24 1.09 7.03 8.90
C ALA A 24 1.92 8.07 8.12
N TYR A 25 1.41 9.28 7.98
CA TYR A 25 2.12 10.36 7.27
C TYR A 25 3.24 10.99 8.10
N ALA A 26 3.12 11.04 9.41
CA ALA A 26 4.18 11.52 10.30
C ALA A 26 5.42 10.58 10.28
N PHE A 27 5.21 9.29 10.02
CA PHE A 27 6.30 8.33 9.89
C PHE A 27 7.13 8.53 8.61
N VAL A 28 6.51 8.97 7.52
CA VAL A 28 7.17 9.27 6.23
C VAL A 28 6.76 10.64 5.70
N PRO A 29 7.10 11.73 6.40
CA PRO A 29 6.61 13.06 6.05
C PRO A 29 7.12 13.57 4.70
N GLN A 30 8.23 13.02 4.21
CA GLN A 30 8.84 13.39 2.94
C GLN A 30 7.93 13.15 1.73
N VAL A 31 6.97 12.21 1.83
CA VAL A 31 6.02 11.97 0.74
C VAL A 31 5.06 13.14 0.52
N LEU A 32 4.84 13.96 1.54
CA LEU A 32 4.02 15.19 1.42
C LEU A 32 4.71 16.25 0.55
N THR A 33 6.03 16.25 0.51
CA THR A 33 6.85 17.15 -0.34
C THR A 33 7.15 16.57 -1.72
N GLY A 34 6.49 15.47 -2.10
CA GLY A 34 6.67 14.82 -3.41
C GLY A 34 7.92 13.95 -3.52
N LYS A 35 8.66 13.74 -2.42
CA LYS A 35 9.80 12.83 -2.41
C LYS A 35 9.32 11.38 -2.41
N ILE A 36 10.04 10.53 -3.10
CA ILE A 36 9.82 9.08 -3.13
C ILE A 36 10.91 8.37 -2.33
N VAL A 37 10.56 7.24 -1.73
CA VAL A 37 11.55 6.38 -1.07
C VAL A 37 12.44 5.74 -2.13
N ASN A 38 13.75 5.87 -1.95
CA ASN A 38 14.72 5.22 -2.82
C ASN A 38 14.78 3.72 -2.46
N GLN A 39 14.33 2.88 -3.37
CA GLN A 39 14.16 1.43 -3.17
C GLN A 39 15.03 0.67 -4.17
N ALA A 40 15.92 -0.20 -3.68
CA ALA A 40 16.83 -0.97 -4.51
C ALA A 40 16.10 -1.80 -5.58
N ASP A 41 15.04 -2.52 -5.17
CA ASP A 41 14.23 -3.33 -6.08
C ASP A 41 13.49 -2.49 -7.12
N GLY A 42 13.07 -1.27 -6.74
CA GLY A 42 12.43 -0.36 -7.67
C GLY A 42 13.38 0.14 -8.77
N ILE A 43 14.68 0.25 -8.47
CA ILE A 43 15.72 0.60 -9.45
C ILE A 43 15.95 -0.61 -10.37
N GLY A 44 16.13 -1.81 -9.79
CA GLY A 44 16.30 -3.05 -10.54
C GLY A 44 15.11 -3.33 -11.47
N TYR A 45 13.89 -3.18 -10.95
CA TYR A 45 12.65 -3.30 -11.72
C TYR A 45 12.61 -2.38 -12.96
N ARG A 46 12.98 -1.10 -12.79
CA ARG A 46 13.02 -0.16 -13.91
C ARG A 46 14.08 -0.54 -14.93
N GLY A 47 15.24 -1.00 -14.46
CA GLY A 47 16.31 -1.48 -15.35
C GLY A 47 15.86 -2.71 -16.17
N MET A 48 15.18 -3.67 -15.51
CA MET A 48 14.64 -4.85 -16.20
C MET A 48 13.57 -4.51 -17.23
N ALA A 49 12.73 -3.52 -16.95
CA ALA A 49 11.63 -3.12 -17.82
C ALA A 49 12.08 -2.17 -18.95
N GLN A 50 13.30 -1.65 -18.91
CA GLN A 50 13.75 -0.56 -19.78
C GLN A 50 13.67 -0.95 -21.26
N GLU A 51 14.23 -2.10 -21.66
CA GLU A 51 14.23 -2.58 -23.05
C GLU A 51 12.81 -2.68 -23.61
N ALA A 52 11.91 -3.34 -22.88
CA ALA A 52 10.53 -3.49 -23.30
C ALA A 52 9.77 -2.15 -23.34
N ASN A 53 10.06 -1.24 -22.41
CA ASN A 53 9.44 0.09 -22.39
C ASN A 53 9.93 0.95 -23.57
N GLU A 54 11.21 0.91 -23.90
CA GLU A 54 11.78 1.61 -25.06
C GLU A 54 11.21 1.08 -26.37
N TRP A 55 11.12 -0.25 -26.52
CA TRP A 55 10.46 -0.87 -27.67
C TRP A 55 9.01 -0.41 -27.78
N ASN A 56 8.23 -0.57 -26.72
CA ASN A 56 6.81 -0.23 -26.72
C ASN A 56 6.52 1.25 -26.95
N ALA A 57 7.45 2.13 -26.54
CA ALA A 57 7.35 3.57 -26.81
C ALA A 57 7.58 3.89 -28.30
N SER A 58 8.47 3.15 -28.96
CA SER A 58 8.78 3.34 -30.37
C SER A 58 7.88 2.55 -31.34
N HIS A 59 7.22 1.51 -30.85
CA HIS A 59 6.34 0.63 -31.62
C HIS A 59 4.96 0.47 -30.95
N PRO A 60 4.13 1.52 -30.90
CA PRO A 60 2.86 1.47 -30.17
C PRO A 60 1.84 0.49 -30.74
N GLU A 61 2.00 0.11 -32.02
CA GLU A 61 1.17 -0.88 -32.72
C GLU A 61 1.67 -2.32 -32.57
N ASP A 62 2.93 -2.50 -32.12
CA ASP A 62 3.58 -3.82 -31.95
C ASP A 62 4.22 -3.92 -30.57
N LEU A 63 3.39 -4.11 -29.56
CA LEU A 63 3.85 -4.17 -28.16
C LEU A 63 4.57 -5.49 -27.89
N THR A 64 5.79 -5.40 -27.34
CA THR A 64 6.48 -6.58 -26.84
C THR A 64 6.09 -6.92 -25.41
N TYR A 65 5.94 -8.21 -25.15
CA TYR A 65 5.79 -8.80 -23.82
C TYR A 65 6.98 -9.70 -23.48
N TRP A 66 8.09 -9.50 -24.16
CA TRP A 66 9.34 -10.24 -24.00
C TRP A 66 10.51 -9.29 -23.85
N THR A 67 11.51 -9.65 -23.05
CA THR A 67 12.81 -8.98 -22.98
C THR A 67 13.94 -9.97 -23.22
N GLY A 68 14.97 -9.53 -23.93
CA GLY A 68 16.22 -10.27 -24.11
C GLY A 68 17.28 -9.94 -23.08
N SER A 69 17.06 -8.88 -22.28
CA SER A 69 18.08 -8.34 -21.36
C SER A 69 18.35 -9.22 -20.13
N GLN A 70 17.51 -10.25 -19.85
CA GLN A 70 17.64 -11.09 -18.67
C GLN A 70 17.49 -12.57 -18.98
N PHE A 71 18.29 -13.41 -18.31
CA PHE A 71 18.22 -14.87 -18.38
C PHE A 71 18.24 -15.46 -19.79
N GLY A 72 18.77 -14.72 -20.78
CA GLY A 72 18.68 -15.13 -22.20
C GLY A 72 17.30 -14.96 -22.83
N GLY A 73 16.40 -14.27 -22.15
CA GLY A 73 15.06 -13.94 -22.58
C GLY A 73 13.99 -14.44 -21.62
N MET A 74 13.03 -13.55 -21.28
CA MET A 74 11.91 -13.90 -20.41
C MET A 74 10.67 -13.02 -20.69
N PRO A 75 9.45 -13.51 -20.34
CA PRO A 75 8.25 -12.70 -20.42
C PRO A 75 8.30 -11.48 -19.48
N THR A 76 7.80 -10.33 -19.93
CA THR A 76 7.77 -9.09 -19.13
C THR A 76 6.60 -9.01 -18.15
N THR A 77 5.71 -9.98 -18.15
CA THR A 77 4.46 -9.98 -17.36
C THR A 77 4.68 -9.85 -15.86
N SER A 78 5.84 -10.29 -15.34
CA SER A 78 6.18 -10.21 -13.92
C SER A 78 6.72 -8.85 -13.47
N PHE A 79 7.29 -8.06 -14.37
CA PHE A 79 7.92 -6.77 -14.05
C PHE A 79 7.49 -5.61 -14.95
N ASN A 80 6.72 -5.85 -16.00
CA ASN A 80 6.07 -4.83 -16.81
C ASN A 80 4.64 -5.27 -17.17
N PRO A 81 3.76 -5.47 -16.19
CA PRO A 81 2.38 -5.87 -16.46
C PRO A 81 1.68 -4.77 -17.25
N SER A 82 1.01 -5.14 -18.34
CA SER A 82 0.11 -4.23 -19.03
C SER A 82 -1.07 -3.92 -18.11
N THR A 83 -1.17 -2.68 -17.66
CA THR A 83 -2.26 -2.22 -16.77
C THR A 83 -3.43 -1.60 -17.53
N LYS A 84 -3.42 -1.64 -18.87
CA LYS A 84 -4.54 -1.16 -19.68
C LYS A 84 -5.80 -1.95 -19.34
N GLY A 85 -6.78 -1.28 -18.70
CA GLY A 85 -8.04 -1.91 -18.30
C GLY A 85 -8.09 -2.42 -16.85
N ASP A 86 -7.03 -2.31 -16.07
CA ASP A 86 -7.06 -2.63 -14.64
C ASP A 86 -7.81 -1.55 -13.85
N TRP A 87 -9.10 -1.79 -13.64
CA TRP A 87 -9.97 -0.90 -12.86
C TRP A 87 -9.67 -0.99 -11.35
N THR A 88 -9.05 -2.09 -10.89
CA THR A 88 -8.72 -2.27 -9.47
C THR A 88 -7.65 -1.27 -9.04
N GLN A 89 -6.75 -0.88 -9.93
CA GLN A 89 -5.76 0.17 -9.68
C GLN A 89 -6.42 1.51 -9.31
N LYS A 90 -7.55 1.87 -9.96
CA LYS A 90 -8.28 3.11 -9.66
C LYS A 90 -8.89 3.10 -8.27
N ILE A 91 -9.48 1.97 -7.86
CA ILE A 91 -10.00 1.80 -6.49
C ILE A 91 -8.85 1.92 -5.48
N TYR A 92 -7.75 1.25 -5.79
CA TYR A 92 -6.56 1.27 -4.97
C TYR A 92 -6.00 2.69 -4.80
N ASP A 93 -5.91 3.47 -5.87
CA ASP A 93 -5.41 4.85 -5.84
C ASP A 93 -6.35 5.78 -5.04
N ILE A 94 -7.66 5.55 -5.07
CA ILE A 94 -8.64 6.27 -4.24
C ILE A 94 -8.39 6.00 -2.76
N PHE A 95 -8.28 4.73 -2.36
CA PHE A 95 -8.02 4.36 -0.96
C PHE A 95 -6.65 4.83 -0.45
N LEU A 96 -5.67 4.90 -1.34
CA LEU A 96 -4.30 5.23 -0.97
C LEU A 96 -3.96 6.71 -1.00
N PHE A 97 -4.86 7.58 -1.46
CA PHE A 97 -4.55 8.98 -1.75
C PHE A 97 -3.27 9.16 -2.60
N GLY A 98 -2.88 8.10 -3.33
CA GLY A 98 -1.74 8.08 -4.25
C GLY A 98 -0.33 8.25 -3.65
N LYS A 99 -0.19 8.41 -2.33
CA LYS A 99 1.10 8.75 -1.69
C LYS A 99 1.72 7.58 -0.95
N ARG A 100 2.41 6.73 -1.69
CA ARG A 100 3.18 5.59 -1.16
C ARG A 100 4.48 6.05 -0.51
N PRO A 101 4.96 5.42 0.60
CA PRO A 101 4.39 4.26 1.30
C PRO A 101 3.42 4.63 2.44
N ALA A 102 3.21 5.92 2.76
CA ALA A 102 2.35 6.35 3.87
C ALA A 102 0.93 5.77 3.77
N SER A 103 0.40 5.68 2.56
CA SER A 103 -0.92 5.10 2.28
C SER A 103 -1.00 3.62 2.63
N TRP A 104 0.04 2.81 2.37
CA TRP A 104 0.08 1.40 2.78
C TRP A 104 0.10 1.26 4.30
N LEU A 105 0.88 2.12 4.98
CA LEU A 105 0.91 2.16 6.43
C LEU A 105 -0.47 2.53 6.99
N PHE A 106 -1.15 3.51 6.40
CA PHE A 106 -2.49 3.89 6.82
C PHE A 106 -3.51 2.76 6.64
N ILE A 107 -3.51 2.08 5.49
CA ILE A 107 -4.40 0.93 5.24
C ILE A 107 -4.11 -0.20 6.24
N CYS A 108 -2.86 -0.49 6.50
CA CYS A 108 -2.46 -1.51 7.47
C CYS A 108 -2.90 -1.14 8.89
N LEU A 109 -2.71 0.13 9.31
CA LEU A 109 -3.17 0.66 10.61
C LEU A 109 -4.68 0.54 10.76
N LEU A 110 -5.42 0.97 9.73
CA LEU A 110 -6.88 0.92 9.78
C LEU A 110 -7.40 -0.52 9.78
N GLY A 111 -6.82 -1.40 8.97
CA GLY A 111 -7.14 -2.83 8.97
C GLY A 111 -6.80 -3.52 10.29
N GLY A 112 -5.62 -3.23 10.85
CA GLY A 112 -5.22 -3.73 12.17
C GLY A 112 -6.15 -3.26 13.28
N PHE A 113 -6.57 -2.00 13.24
CA PHE A 113 -7.53 -1.44 14.17
C PHE A 113 -8.89 -2.16 14.07
N LEU A 114 -9.41 -2.35 12.86
CA LEU A 114 -10.67 -3.08 12.64
C LEU A 114 -10.57 -4.54 13.08
N LEU A 115 -9.44 -5.20 12.80
CA LEU A 115 -9.19 -6.56 13.27
C LEU A 115 -9.24 -6.65 14.79
N MET A 116 -8.58 -5.74 15.51
CA MET A 116 -8.63 -5.74 16.98
C MET A 116 -10.06 -5.53 17.51
N LEU A 117 -10.83 -4.63 16.87
CA LEU A 117 -12.22 -4.42 17.22
C LEU A 117 -13.09 -5.66 16.96
N SER A 118 -12.88 -6.37 15.85
CA SER A 118 -13.62 -7.61 15.52
C SER A 118 -13.35 -8.72 16.54
N LEU A 119 -12.16 -8.72 17.15
CA LEU A 119 -11.80 -9.61 18.26
C LEU A 119 -12.34 -9.16 19.62
N GLY A 120 -13.16 -8.10 19.68
CA GLY A 120 -13.73 -7.58 20.91
C GLY A 120 -12.77 -6.76 21.79
N ILE A 121 -11.64 -6.35 21.27
CA ILE A 121 -10.65 -5.57 22.02
C ILE A 121 -11.13 -4.11 22.12
N ASP A 122 -10.94 -3.51 23.30
CA ASP A 122 -11.26 -2.08 23.51
C ASP A 122 -10.53 -1.18 22.51
N LYS A 123 -11.22 -0.12 22.08
CA LYS A 123 -10.74 0.78 21.03
C LYS A 123 -9.38 1.42 21.31
N PHE A 124 -9.03 1.68 22.56
CA PHE A 124 -7.73 2.27 22.91
C PHE A 124 -6.60 1.23 22.81
N LEU A 125 -6.86 0.00 23.29
CA LEU A 125 -5.93 -1.11 23.12
C LEU A 125 -5.82 -1.53 21.63
N ALA A 126 -6.92 -1.43 20.88
CA ALA A 126 -6.96 -1.70 19.45
C ALA A 126 -6.01 -0.78 18.65
N ILE A 127 -5.87 0.49 19.05
CA ILE A 127 -4.87 1.41 18.48
C ILE A 127 -3.45 0.84 18.68
N GLY A 128 -3.12 0.40 19.90
CA GLY A 128 -1.83 -0.18 20.21
C GLY A 128 -1.53 -1.44 19.37
N GLY A 129 -2.52 -2.33 19.22
CA GLY A 129 -2.44 -3.51 18.36
C GLY A 129 -2.22 -3.16 16.89
N ALA A 130 -2.95 -2.18 16.37
CA ALA A 130 -2.79 -1.68 15.01
C ALA A 130 -1.38 -1.12 14.75
N ILE A 131 -0.84 -0.36 15.71
CA ILE A 131 0.53 0.17 15.65
C ILE A 131 1.54 -0.98 15.64
N ALA A 132 1.39 -1.97 16.52
CA ALA A 132 2.31 -3.10 16.62
C ALA A 132 2.33 -3.94 15.32
N ILE A 133 1.17 -4.21 14.72
CA ILE A 133 1.03 -4.92 13.45
C ILE A 133 1.70 -4.12 12.32
N THR A 134 1.41 -2.83 12.22
CA THR A 134 1.83 -2.02 11.08
C THR A 134 3.31 -1.69 11.11
N PHE A 135 3.84 -1.29 12.26
CA PHE A 135 5.23 -0.87 12.40
C PHE A 135 6.16 -1.99 12.86
N CYS A 136 5.75 -3.26 12.68
CA CYS A 136 6.68 -4.36 12.87
C CYS A 136 7.86 -4.23 11.89
N SER A 137 9.04 -4.67 12.32
CA SER A 137 10.28 -4.52 11.56
C SER A 137 10.19 -5.14 10.16
N TYR A 138 9.44 -6.21 10.00
CA TYR A 138 9.24 -6.87 8.72
C TYR A 138 8.57 -5.95 7.67
N ASN A 139 7.47 -5.29 8.03
CA ASN A 139 6.78 -4.37 7.11
C ASN A 139 7.67 -3.19 6.71
N LEU A 140 8.45 -2.66 7.66
CA LEU A 140 9.37 -1.55 7.39
C LEU A 140 10.51 -1.97 6.45
N GLN A 141 11.07 -3.17 6.64
CA GLN A 141 12.07 -3.74 5.74
C GLN A 141 11.52 -3.97 4.33
N ILE A 142 10.29 -4.50 4.20
CA ILE A 142 9.62 -4.71 2.92
C ILE A 142 9.46 -3.39 2.15
N ILE A 143 9.10 -2.31 2.86
CA ILE A 143 9.01 -0.96 2.26
C ILE A 143 10.40 -0.47 1.84
N GLN A 144 11.41 -0.63 2.69
CA GLN A 144 12.75 -0.14 2.42
C GLN A 144 13.40 -0.82 1.22
N VAL A 145 13.24 -2.13 1.09
CA VAL A 145 13.79 -2.90 -0.03
C VAL A 145 13.06 -2.62 -1.34
N GLY A 146 11.76 -2.37 -1.29
CA GLY A 146 10.95 -2.06 -2.47
C GLY A 146 10.02 -3.17 -2.93
N HIS A 147 9.73 -4.14 -2.07
CA HIS A 147 8.76 -5.21 -2.33
C HIS A 147 7.32 -4.65 -2.26
N ASN A 148 7.00 -3.72 -3.15
CA ASN A 148 5.79 -2.91 -3.10
C ASN A 148 4.50 -3.73 -3.19
N THR A 149 4.43 -4.72 -4.09
CA THR A 149 3.28 -5.62 -4.22
C THR A 149 3.06 -6.47 -2.98
N LYS A 150 4.16 -6.89 -2.33
CA LYS A 150 4.11 -7.63 -1.08
C LYS A 150 3.60 -6.75 0.07
N MET A 151 4.10 -5.51 0.17
CA MET A 151 3.59 -4.56 1.17
C MET A 151 2.11 -4.25 0.97
N GLN A 152 1.67 -4.15 -0.27
CA GLN A 152 0.26 -4.00 -0.61
C GLN A 152 -0.59 -5.15 -0.08
N ALA A 153 -0.17 -6.39 -0.33
CA ALA A 153 -0.86 -7.58 0.17
C ALA A 153 -0.90 -7.61 1.71
N LEU A 154 0.23 -7.29 2.37
CA LEU A 154 0.32 -7.21 3.83
C LEU A 154 -0.58 -6.13 4.42
N ALA A 155 -0.73 -4.98 3.75
CA ALA A 155 -1.60 -3.90 4.21
C ALA A 155 -3.09 -4.30 4.23
N PHE A 156 -3.51 -5.15 3.29
CA PHE A 156 -4.88 -5.65 3.23
C PHE A 156 -5.13 -6.93 4.06
N MET A 157 -4.09 -7.63 4.47
CA MET A 157 -4.23 -8.87 5.25
C MET A 157 -5.08 -8.71 6.52
N PRO A 158 -4.91 -7.67 7.37
CA PRO A 158 -5.74 -7.49 8.56
C PRO A 158 -7.22 -7.24 8.24
N TRP A 159 -7.54 -6.64 7.09
CA TRP A 159 -8.91 -6.43 6.63
C TRP A 159 -9.61 -7.76 6.32
N VAL A 160 -8.90 -8.64 5.62
CA VAL A 160 -9.41 -9.97 5.30
C VAL A 160 -9.67 -10.76 6.59
N LEU A 161 -8.72 -10.72 7.53
CA LEU A 161 -8.87 -11.40 8.82
C LEU A 161 -10.00 -10.82 9.68
N ALA A 162 -10.26 -9.51 9.58
CA ALA A 162 -11.37 -8.88 10.30
C ALA A 162 -12.75 -9.20 9.71
N ALA A 163 -12.80 -9.65 8.44
CA ALA A 163 -14.03 -9.96 7.72
C ALA A 163 -14.47 -11.44 7.89
N VAL A 164 -13.62 -12.30 8.42
CA VAL A 164 -13.88 -13.74 8.68
C VAL A 164 -14.34 -13.95 10.11
#